data_a461787e359be2f9c76526ad12e4346b
#
_entry.id   a461787e359be2f9c76526ad12e4346b
#
_cell.length_a   1.000
_cell.length_b   1.000
_cell.length_c   1.000
_cell.angle_alpha   90.00
_cell.angle_beta   90.00
_cell.angle_gamma   90.00
#
_symmetry.space_group_name_H-M   'P 1'
#
loop_
_entity.id
_entity.type
_entity.pdbx_description
1 polymer ?
#
loop_
_entity_poly.entity_id
_entity_poly.type
_entity_poly.pdbx_seq_one_letter_code
_entity_poly.pdbx_strand_id
1 'polypeptide(L)'
;MTETPTARLLIIGPPGAGKGTQASRIAERFGVPAISTGDIFRANIKGGTDLGKQVQAIIEQGELVPDSLTNEIVADRLQQEDAARGFLLDGYPRTVDQVHALDGMLSGASLDAVVLLEADVDAVVARLLKRAEVEGRADDTEEVIRHRQDVYAEQTAPLIELFSKRGILVTVDGLGTVEEVAERISAGLDAKLNASVGQ
;
A
#
# COMPACT_ATOMS: atom_id res chain seq x y z
N MET A 1 -25.17 4.24 19.26
CA MET A 1 -23.86 3.67 18.90
C MET A 1 -23.68 3.96 17.41
N THR A 2 -22.87 4.94 17.06
CA THR A 2 -22.53 5.21 15.65
C THR A 2 -21.67 4.06 15.16
N GLU A 3 -22.19 3.24 14.26
CA GLU A 3 -21.38 2.23 13.58
C GLU A 3 -20.23 2.93 12.88
N THR A 4 -19.01 2.55 13.21
CA THR A 4 -17.82 2.99 12.49
C THR A 4 -17.99 2.54 11.03
N PRO A 5 -17.92 3.44 10.05
CA PRO A 5 -18.13 3.06 8.66
C PRO A 5 -17.09 2.00 8.27
N THR A 6 -17.56 0.92 7.68
CA THR A 6 -16.71 -0.07 7.02
C THR A 6 -15.98 0.63 5.88
N ALA A 7 -14.65 0.58 5.88
CA ALA A 7 -13.84 1.18 4.82
C ALA A 7 -12.84 0.17 4.25
N ARG A 8 -12.88 -0.04 2.94
CA ARG A 8 -11.92 -0.86 2.18
C ARG A 8 -11.05 0.05 1.36
N LEU A 9 -9.85 0.30 1.86
CA LEU A 9 -8.95 1.33 1.36
C LEU A 9 -7.65 0.72 0.85
N LEU A 10 -7.08 1.38 -0.14
CA LEU A 10 -5.71 1.13 -0.59
C LEU A 10 -4.88 2.41 -0.44
N ILE A 11 -3.58 2.23 -0.24
CA ILE A 11 -2.59 3.29 -0.41
C ILE A 11 -1.53 2.83 -1.39
N ILE A 12 -1.32 3.59 -2.45
CA ILE A 12 -0.33 3.35 -3.50
C ILE A 12 0.58 4.56 -3.66
N GLY A 13 1.72 4.35 -4.26
CA GLY A 13 2.72 5.39 -4.49
C GLY A 13 4.12 4.80 -4.60
N PRO A 14 5.10 5.56 -5.10
CA PRO A 14 6.45 5.05 -5.27
C PRO A 14 7.10 4.66 -3.94
N PRO A 15 8.09 3.76 -3.97
CA PRO A 15 8.90 3.47 -2.79
C PRO A 15 9.48 4.76 -2.20
N GLY A 16 9.36 4.96 -0.88
CA GLY A 16 9.83 6.17 -0.20
C GLY A 16 8.84 7.33 -0.13
N ALA A 17 7.64 7.20 -0.70
CA ALA A 17 6.60 8.25 -0.64
C ALA A 17 6.01 8.47 0.76
N GLY A 18 6.25 7.58 1.73
CA GLY A 18 5.71 7.69 3.08
C GLY A 18 4.41 6.93 3.31
N LYS A 19 4.09 5.95 2.46
CA LYS A 19 2.87 5.14 2.55
C LYS A 19 2.66 4.51 3.93
N GLY A 20 3.67 3.84 4.48
CA GLY A 20 3.54 3.13 5.75
C GLY A 20 3.15 4.03 6.92
N THR A 21 3.74 5.23 7.00
CA THR A 21 3.41 6.22 8.03
C THR A 21 1.98 6.72 7.89
N GLN A 22 1.55 7.01 6.67
CA GLN A 22 0.18 7.47 6.41
C GLN A 22 -0.84 6.35 6.56
N ALA A 23 -0.49 5.13 6.16
CA ALA A 23 -1.35 3.95 6.30
C ALA A 23 -1.78 3.73 7.75
N SER A 24 -0.87 3.83 8.71
CA SER A 24 -1.20 3.70 10.14
C SER A 24 -2.21 4.75 10.60
N ARG A 25 -2.05 6.01 10.18
CA ARG A 25 -2.96 7.11 10.53
C ARG A 25 -4.35 6.96 9.91
N ILE A 26 -4.41 6.53 8.64
CA ILE A 26 -5.68 6.27 7.96
C ILE A 26 -6.40 5.10 8.62
N ALA A 27 -5.69 4.01 8.89
CA ALA A 27 -6.26 2.83 9.53
C ALA A 27 -6.83 3.14 10.92
N GLU A 28 -6.11 3.91 11.73
CA GLU A 28 -6.58 4.39 13.03
C GLU A 28 -7.86 5.23 12.90
N ARG A 29 -7.89 6.16 11.96
CA ARG A 29 -9.05 7.01 11.71
C ARG A 29 -10.32 6.23 11.37
N PHE A 30 -10.20 5.20 10.53
CA PHE A 30 -11.33 4.38 10.09
C PHE A 30 -11.61 3.17 10.98
N GLY A 31 -10.77 2.92 12.00
CA GLY A 31 -10.93 1.77 12.88
C GLY A 31 -10.74 0.43 12.16
N VAL A 32 -9.87 0.38 11.15
CA VAL A 32 -9.57 -0.81 10.35
C VAL A 32 -8.09 -1.20 10.47
N PRO A 33 -7.72 -2.47 10.25
CA PRO A 33 -6.32 -2.85 10.25
C PRO A 33 -5.56 -2.26 9.06
N ALA A 34 -4.32 -1.80 9.30
CA ALA A 34 -3.34 -1.54 8.25
C ALA A 34 -2.61 -2.85 7.92
N ILE A 35 -2.72 -3.29 6.68
CA ILE A 35 -2.12 -4.55 6.20
C ILE A 35 -1.03 -4.21 5.19
N SER A 36 0.23 -4.41 5.57
CA SER A 36 1.39 -4.20 4.71
C SER A 36 1.99 -5.53 4.29
N THR A 37 1.94 -5.84 3.00
CA THR A 37 2.59 -7.05 2.45
C THR A 37 4.10 -7.00 2.66
N GLY A 38 4.71 -5.83 2.51
CA GLY A 38 6.13 -5.66 2.78
C GLY A 38 6.51 -5.99 4.21
N ASP A 39 5.70 -5.60 5.20
CA ASP A 39 5.94 -5.91 6.60
C ASP A 39 5.72 -7.39 6.89
N ILE A 40 4.72 -8.01 6.28
CA ILE A 40 4.48 -9.46 6.39
C ILE A 40 5.71 -10.23 5.88
N PHE A 41 6.23 -9.91 4.72
CA PHE A 41 7.41 -10.57 4.16
C PHE A 41 8.66 -10.34 5.02
N ARG A 42 8.92 -9.11 5.46
CA ARG A 42 10.07 -8.79 6.32
C ARG A 42 10.00 -9.50 7.67
N ALA A 43 8.83 -9.58 8.27
CA ALA A 43 8.63 -10.34 9.51
C ALA A 43 8.94 -11.83 9.32
N ASN A 44 8.54 -12.43 8.20
CA ASN A 44 8.85 -13.82 7.86
C ASN A 44 10.34 -14.03 7.60
N ILE A 45 11.02 -13.11 6.92
CA ILE A 45 12.48 -13.14 6.70
C ILE A 45 13.21 -13.11 8.05
N LYS A 46 12.84 -12.15 8.90
CA LYS A 46 13.45 -12.00 10.24
C LYS A 46 13.19 -13.22 11.13
N GLY A 47 12.03 -13.82 11.02
CA GLY A 47 11.65 -15.05 11.75
C GLY A 47 12.24 -16.33 11.17
N GLY A 48 12.91 -16.28 10.02
CA GLY A 48 13.52 -17.44 9.37
C GLY A 48 12.51 -18.51 8.91
N THR A 49 11.27 -18.12 8.66
CA THR A 49 10.21 -19.02 8.17
C THR A 49 10.53 -19.53 6.76
N ASP A 50 9.88 -20.60 6.33
CA ASP A 50 10.05 -21.11 4.96
C ASP A 50 9.62 -20.08 3.92
N LEU A 51 8.56 -19.34 4.17
CA LEU A 51 8.15 -18.20 3.35
C LEU A 51 9.25 -17.12 3.32
N GLY A 52 9.79 -16.76 4.48
CA GLY A 52 10.88 -15.77 4.58
C GLY A 52 12.10 -16.16 3.74
N LYS A 53 12.54 -17.41 3.83
CA LYS A 53 13.65 -17.93 3.02
C LYS A 53 13.36 -17.90 1.53
N GLN A 54 12.12 -18.19 1.13
CA GLN A 54 11.69 -18.21 -0.26
C GLN A 54 11.70 -16.81 -0.90
N VAL A 55 11.30 -15.78 -0.15
CA VAL A 55 11.12 -14.41 -0.69
C VAL A 55 12.32 -13.50 -0.46
N GLN A 56 13.25 -13.87 0.42
CA GLN A 56 14.36 -13.01 0.85
C GLN A 56 15.17 -12.47 -0.33
N ALA A 57 15.67 -13.36 -1.21
CA ALA A 57 16.49 -12.95 -2.34
C ALA A 57 15.73 -12.04 -3.32
N ILE A 58 14.44 -12.27 -3.52
CA ILE A 58 13.57 -11.47 -4.38
C ILE A 58 13.47 -10.05 -3.84
N ILE A 59 13.19 -9.90 -2.54
CA ILE A 59 13.03 -8.60 -1.88
C ILE A 59 14.34 -7.83 -1.80
N GLU A 60 15.45 -8.51 -1.50
CA GLU A 60 16.78 -7.90 -1.44
C GLU A 60 17.24 -7.34 -2.81
N GLN A 61 16.76 -7.91 -3.90
CA GLN A 61 16.99 -7.42 -5.26
C GLN A 61 16.04 -6.31 -5.68
N GLY A 62 15.04 -5.98 -4.87
CA GLY A 62 14.03 -4.96 -5.16
C GLY A 62 12.92 -5.42 -6.10
N GLU A 63 12.84 -6.72 -6.37
CA GLU A 63 11.82 -7.33 -7.20
C GLU A 63 10.50 -7.53 -6.44
N LEU A 64 9.40 -7.68 -7.20
CA LEU A 64 8.13 -8.09 -6.63
C LEU A 64 8.09 -9.60 -6.37
N VAL A 65 7.56 -9.96 -5.22
CA VAL A 65 7.22 -11.38 -4.95
C VAL A 65 6.15 -11.82 -5.96
N PRO A 66 6.22 -13.05 -6.50
CA PRO A 66 5.25 -13.54 -7.48
C PRO A 66 3.80 -13.32 -7.06
N ASP A 67 2.96 -12.93 -8.02
CA ASP A 67 1.54 -12.59 -7.76
C ASP A 67 0.77 -13.72 -7.08
N SER A 68 1.00 -14.97 -7.48
CA SER A 68 0.33 -16.13 -6.88
C SER A 68 0.58 -16.24 -5.37
N LEU A 69 1.82 -16.08 -4.94
CA LEU A 69 2.20 -16.15 -3.53
C LEU A 69 1.68 -14.94 -2.76
N THR A 70 1.80 -13.74 -3.33
CA THR A 70 1.30 -12.51 -2.72
C THR A 70 -0.22 -12.54 -2.57
N ASN A 71 -0.94 -13.00 -3.59
CA ASN A 71 -2.39 -13.14 -3.56
C ASN A 71 -2.85 -14.12 -2.48
N GLU A 72 -2.18 -15.26 -2.32
CA GLU A 72 -2.49 -16.24 -1.26
C GLU A 72 -2.36 -15.63 0.12
N ILE A 73 -1.27 -14.94 0.40
CA ILE A 73 -1.01 -14.30 1.70
C ILE A 73 -2.03 -13.20 1.99
N VAL A 74 -2.40 -12.40 1.00
CA VAL A 74 -3.42 -11.36 1.16
C VAL A 74 -4.79 -11.98 1.39
N ALA A 75 -5.15 -13.01 0.64
CA ALA A 75 -6.43 -13.71 0.82
C ALA A 75 -6.57 -14.27 2.23
N ASP A 76 -5.54 -14.95 2.74
CA ASP A 76 -5.53 -15.47 4.11
C ASP A 76 -5.64 -14.34 5.16
N ARG A 77 -4.94 -13.24 4.95
CA ARG A 77 -4.97 -12.09 5.86
C ARG A 77 -6.35 -11.41 5.89
N LEU A 78 -7.01 -11.28 4.76
CA LEU A 78 -8.34 -10.66 4.65
C LEU A 78 -9.46 -11.51 5.27
N GLN A 79 -9.22 -12.81 5.50
CA GLN A 79 -10.18 -13.70 6.20
C GLN A 79 -10.14 -13.57 7.71
N GLN A 80 -9.17 -12.87 8.29
CA GLN A 80 -9.10 -12.66 9.74
C GLN A 80 -10.20 -11.71 10.21
N GLU A 81 -10.71 -11.95 11.42
CA GLU A 81 -11.86 -11.23 11.98
C GLU A 81 -11.70 -9.71 12.00
N ASP A 82 -10.49 -9.23 12.25
CA ASP A 82 -10.20 -7.79 12.29
C ASP A 82 -10.34 -7.09 10.93
N ALA A 83 -10.20 -7.82 9.82
CA ALA A 83 -10.36 -7.33 8.47
C ALA A 83 -11.80 -7.42 7.94
N ALA A 84 -12.69 -8.13 8.64
CA ALA A 84 -14.08 -8.34 8.21
C ALA A 84 -14.89 -7.03 8.07
N ARG A 85 -14.54 -6.02 8.86
CA ARG A 85 -15.21 -4.71 8.88
C ARG A 85 -14.57 -3.67 7.95
N GLY A 86 -13.52 -4.04 7.24
CA GLY A 86 -12.74 -3.17 6.38
C GLY A 86 -11.26 -3.32 6.62
N PHE A 87 -10.47 -2.67 5.79
CA PHE A 87 -9.01 -2.75 5.82
C PHE A 87 -8.38 -1.58 5.08
N LEU A 88 -7.12 -1.35 5.35
CA LEU A 88 -6.23 -0.57 4.50
C LEU A 88 -5.07 -1.46 4.04
N LEU A 89 -4.93 -1.65 2.73
CA LEU A 89 -3.80 -2.38 2.14
C LEU A 89 -2.69 -1.40 1.73
N ASP A 90 -1.47 -1.69 2.17
CA ASP A 90 -0.24 -1.03 1.77
C ASP A 90 0.70 -2.04 1.10
N GLY A 91 1.17 -1.72 -0.10
CA GLY A 91 2.06 -2.57 -0.87
C GLY A 91 1.36 -3.70 -1.66
N TYR A 92 0.04 -3.68 -1.72
CA TYR A 92 -0.78 -4.57 -2.53
C TYR A 92 -2.12 -3.86 -2.86
N PRO A 93 -2.65 -3.94 -4.09
CA PRO A 93 -2.02 -4.57 -5.27
C PRO A 93 -0.87 -3.73 -5.83
N ARG A 94 0.04 -4.36 -6.56
CA ARG A 94 1.14 -3.71 -7.30
C ARG A 94 1.13 -4.00 -8.79
N THR A 95 0.32 -4.97 -9.22
CA THR A 95 0.15 -5.34 -10.62
C THR A 95 -1.33 -5.40 -10.99
N VAL A 96 -1.63 -5.33 -12.27
CA VAL A 96 -3.02 -5.45 -12.76
C VAL A 96 -3.61 -6.81 -12.40
N ASP A 97 -2.82 -7.89 -12.48
CA ASP A 97 -3.27 -9.23 -12.10
C ASP A 97 -3.63 -9.32 -10.62
N GLN A 98 -2.87 -8.65 -9.76
CA GLN A 98 -3.20 -8.53 -8.33
C GLN A 98 -4.51 -7.75 -8.11
N VAL A 99 -4.81 -6.73 -8.91
CA VAL A 99 -6.09 -6.01 -8.83
C VAL A 99 -7.25 -6.94 -9.13
N HIS A 100 -7.15 -7.74 -10.19
CA HIS A 100 -8.19 -8.72 -10.53
C HIS A 100 -8.34 -9.80 -9.45
N ALA A 101 -7.24 -10.26 -8.86
CA ALA A 101 -7.29 -11.19 -7.74
C ALA A 101 -7.98 -10.57 -6.51
N LEU A 102 -7.68 -9.32 -6.18
CA LEU A 102 -8.34 -8.59 -5.08
C LEU A 102 -9.85 -8.43 -5.32
N ASP A 103 -10.25 -8.07 -6.53
CA ASP A 103 -11.67 -7.99 -6.90
C ASP A 103 -12.39 -9.33 -6.65
N GLY A 104 -11.74 -10.44 -6.97
CA GLY A 104 -12.25 -11.79 -6.68
C GLY A 104 -12.36 -12.08 -5.18
N MET A 105 -11.36 -11.69 -4.37
CA MET A 105 -11.37 -11.86 -2.91
C MET A 105 -12.51 -11.09 -2.25
N LEU A 106 -12.89 -9.93 -2.79
CA LEU A 106 -13.95 -9.09 -2.26
C LEU A 106 -15.36 -9.62 -2.52
N SER A 107 -15.51 -10.67 -3.38
CA SER A 107 -16.77 -11.38 -3.57
C SER A 107 -17.99 -10.50 -3.85
N GLY A 108 -17.80 -9.48 -4.68
CA GLY A 108 -18.86 -8.52 -5.07
C GLY A 108 -18.92 -7.24 -4.21
N ALA A 109 -18.17 -7.15 -3.12
CA ALA A 109 -17.91 -5.88 -2.47
C ALA A 109 -16.89 -5.06 -3.30
N SER A 110 -16.88 -3.75 -3.12
CA SER A 110 -15.96 -2.85 -3.81
C SER A 110 -14.98 -2.18 -2.85
N LEU A 111 -13.88 -1.67 -3.40
CA LEU A 111 -13.03 -0.72 -2.72
C LEU A 111 -13.76 0.64 -2.62
N ASP A 112 -13.61 1.30 -1.50
CA ASP A 112 -14.23 2.60 -1.26
C ASP A 112 -13.36 3.76 -1.78
N ALA A 113 -12.05 3.68 -1.58
CA ALA A 113 -11.08 4.64 -2.11
C ALA A 113 -9.67 4.07 -2.22
N VAL A 114 -8.90 4.65 -3.13
CA VAL A 114 -7.47 4.40 -3.31
C VAL A 114 -6.73 5.72 -3.16
N VAL A 115 -5.88 5.83 -2.15
CA VAL A 115 -5.01 6.99 -1.94
C VAL A 115 -3.73 6.80 -2.74
N LEU A 116 -3.46 7.71 -3.66
CA LEU A 116 -2.18 7.81 -4.36
C LEU A 116 -1.33 8.89 -3.71
N LEU A 117 -0.20 8.51 -3.12
CA LEU A 117 0.82 9.47 -2.71
C LEU A 117 1.78 9.73 -3.87
N GLU A 118 1.75 10.94 -4.40
CA GLU A 118 2.75 11.40 -5.36
C GLU A 118 3.99 11.90 -4.64
N ALA A 119 5.16 11.59 -5.17
CA ALA A 119 6.43 12.05 -4.63
C ALA A 119 7.47 12.22 -5.74
N ASP A 120 8.29 13.26 -5.61
CA ASP A 120 9.44 13.48 -6.49
C ASP A 120 10.50 12.37 -6.29
N VAL A 121 11.04 11.86 -7.39
CA VAL A 121 11.99 10.73 -7.38
C VAL A 121 13.24 11.04 -6.56
N ASP A 122 13.82 12.24 -6.71
CA ASP A 122 15.04 12.61 -5.99
C ASP A 122 14.77 12.74 -4.48
N ALA A 123 13.62 13.30 -4.11
CA ALA A 123 13.20 13.39 -2.71
C ALA A 123 13.00 12.01 -2.08
N VAL A 124 12.40 11.06 -2.80
CA VAL A 124 12.19 9.70 -2.27
C VAL A 124 13.49 8.92 -2.18
N VAL A 125 14.42 9.07 -3.12
CA VAL A 125 15.75 8.44 -3.04
C VAL A 125 16.48 8.89 -1.78
N ALA A 126 16.51 10.20 -1.49
CA ALA A 126 17.14 10.73 -0.29
C ALA A 126 16.51 10.18 1.00
N ARG A 127 15.17 10.08 1.05
CA ARG A 127 14.45 9.50 2.18
C ARG A 127 14.78 8.02 2.41
N LEU A 128 14.89 7.24 1.33
CA LEU A 128 15.18 5.81 1.40
C LEU A 128 16.61 5.55 1.85
N LEU A 129 17.59 6.32 1.38
CA LEU A 129 18.96 6.25 1.86
C LEU A 129 19.06 6.56 3.35
N LYS A 130 18.35 7.58 3.81
CA LYS A 130 18.28 7.90 5.24
C LYS A 130 17.60 6.79 6.06
N ARG A 131 16.55 6.16 5.51
CA ARG A 131 15.90 5.02 6.15
C ARG A 131 16.82 3.81 6.28
N ALA A 132 17.65 3.56 5.27
CA ALA A 132 18.64 2.49 5.32
C ALA A 132 19.61 2.63 6.50
N GLU A 133 20.02 3.86 6.81
CA GLU A 133 20.89 4.16 7.97
C GLU A 133 20.19 3.87 9.31
N VAL A 134 18.89 4.11 9.39
CA VAL A 134 18.09 3.98 10.63
C VAL A 134 17.56 2.57 10.83
N GLU A 135 17.00 1.96 9.78
CA GLU A 135 16.29 0.68 9.87
C GLU A 135 17.14 -0.52 9.39
N GLY A 136 18.27 -0.27 8.73
CA GLY A 136 19.18 -1.33 8.24
C GLY A 136 18.53 -2.25 7.22
N ARG A 137 17.66 -1.74 6.35
CA ARG A 137 16.98 -2.51 5.32
C ARG A 137 17.95 -2.91 4.21
N ALA A 138 18.00 -4.18 3.87
CA ALA A 138 18.85 -4.71 2.80
C ALA A 138 18.41 -4.23 1.40
N ASP A 139 17.13 -3.90 1.22
CA ASP A 139 16.53 -3.40 -0.02
C ASP A 139 16.61 -1.86 -0.19
N ASP A 140 17.34 -1.16 0.67
CA ASP A 140 17.52 0.29 0.61
C ASP A 140 18.97 0.69 0.24
N THR A 141 19.67 -0.08 -0.59
CA THR A 141 20.89 0.37 -1.29
C THR A 141 20.52 1.26 -2.47
N GLU A 142 21.41 2.16 -2.91
CA GLU A 142 21.09 3.10 -4.00
C GLU A 142 20.69 2.38 -5.29
N GLU A 143 21.39 1.31 -5.65
CA GLU A 143 21.08 0.49 -6.83
C GLU A 143 19.68 -0.13 -6.72
N VAL A 144 19.38 -0.77 -5.58
CA VAL A 144 18.08 -1.39 -5.34
C VAL A 144 16.97 -0.37 -5.24
N ILE A 145 17.22 0.80 -4.64
CA ILE A 145 16.26 1.91 -4.60
C ILE A 145 15.87 2.34 -6.01
N ARG A 146 16.84 2.57 -6.90
CA ARG A 146 16.59 2.97 -8.29
C ARG A 146 15.82 1.89 -9.03
N HIS A 147 16.24 0.64 -8.89
CA HIS A 147 15.54 -0.49 -9.50
C HIS A 147 14.08 -0.58 -9.04
N ARG A 148 13.80 -0.39 -7.76
CA ARG A 148 12.43 -0.35 -7.23
C ARG A 148 11.58 0.77 -7.79
N GLN A 149 12.17 1.93 -8.12
CA GLN A 149 11.46 3.00 -8.83
C GLN A 149 11.08 2.56 -10.25
N ASP A 150 11.98 1.88 -10.95
CA ASP A 150 11.73 1.34 -12.30
C ASP A 150 10.61 0.29 -12.27
N VAL A 151 10.68 -0.66 -11.33
CA VAL A 151 9.63 -1.68 -11.11
C VAL A 151 8.28 -1.04 -10.81
N TYR A 152 8.26 0.00 -9.97
CA TYR A 152 7.04 0.76 -9.69
C TYR A 152 6.48 1.43 -10.95
N ALA A 153 7.31 2.11 -11.71
CA ALA A 153 6.89 2.80 -12.93
C ALA A 153 6.32 1.82 -13.98
N GLU A 154 6.92 0.65 -14.11
CA GLU A 154 6.53 -0.36 -15.08
C GLU A 154 5.31 -1.17 -14.65
N GLN A 155 5.28 -1.64 -13.41
CA GLN A 155 4.30 -2.61 -12.92
C GLN A 155 3.12 -1.98 -12.17
N THR A 156 3.36 -0.91 -11.41
CA THR A 156 2.39 -0.35 -10.48
C THR A 156 1.77 0.96 -10.97
N ALA A 157 2.51 1.82 -11.63
CA ALA A 157 1.96 3.07 -12.15
C ALA A 157 0.75 2.87 -13.10
N PRO A 158 0.63 1.80 -13.90
CA PRO A 158 -0.58 1.51 -14.67
C PRO A 158 -1.87 1.39 -13.85
N LEU A 159 -1.78 1.06 -12.57
CA LEU A 159 -2.93 0.97 -11.68
C LEU A 159 -3.58 2.34 -11.43
N ILE A 160 -2.84 3.42 -11.56
CA ILE A 160 -3.34 4.80 -11.39
C ILE A 160 -4.49 5.07 -12.37
N GLU A 161 -4.29 4.74 -13.65
CA GLU A 161 -5.32 4.91 -14.66
C GLU A 161 -6.52 4.00 -14.41
N LEU A 162 -6.29 2.76 -13.98
CA LEU A 162 -7.34 1.80 -13.66
C LEU A 162 -8.24 2.32 -12.53
N PHE A 163 -7.66 2.77 -11.42
CA PHE A 163 -8.43 3.29 -10.29
C PHE A 163 -9.05 4.66 -10.56
N SER A 164 -8.42 5.48 -11.41
CA SER A 164 -9.01 6.73 -11.91
C SER A 164 -10.28 6.47 -12.71
N LYS A 165 -10.26 5.49 -13.62
CA LYS A 165 -11.44 5.07 -14.40
C LYS A 165 -12.56 4.50 -13.53
N ARG A 166 -12.22 3.85 -12.40
CA ARG A 166 -13.20 3.38 -11.41
C ARG A 166 -13.80 4.53 -10.58
N GLY A 167 -13.25 5.74 -10.67
CA GLY A 167 -13.73 6.90 -9.92
C GLY A 167 -13.41 6.88 -8.42
N ILE A 168 -12.49 6.01 -7.97
CA ILE A 168 -12.15 5.81 -6.55
C ILE A 168 -10.76 6.34 -6.17
N LEU A 169 -10.04 6.94 -7.11
CA LEU A 169 -8.69 7.48 -6.86
C LEU A 169 -8.75 8.82 -6.12
N VAL A 170 -7.90 8.95 -5.11
CA VAL A 170 -7.63 10.19 -4.36
C VAL A 170 -6.13 10.48 -4.47
N THR A 171 -5.76 11.46 -5.29
CA THR A 171 -4.36 11.84 -5.51
C THR A 171 -3.95 12.90 -4.50
N VAL A 172 -2.83 12.68 -3.82
CA VAL A 172 -2.29 13.55 -2.78
C VAL A 172 -0.79 13.77 -2.98
N ASP A 173 -0.37 15.03 -2.93
CA ASP A 173 1.04 15.37 -2.88
C ASP A 173 1.66 14.89 -1.55
N GLY A 174 2.62 13.98 -1.65
CA GLY A 174 3.34 13.39 -0.53
C GLY A 174 4.51 14.23 0.01
N LEU A 175 4.71 15.46 -0.51
CA LEU A 175 5.72 16.39 -0.02
C LEU A 175 5.20 17.18 1.19
N GLY A 176 6.08 17.41 2.15
CA GLY A 176 5.78 18.16 3.37
C GLY A 176 5.97 17.32 4.63
N THR A 177 5.47 17.83 5.75
CA THR A 177 5.47 17.11 7.02
C THR A 177 4.48 15.97 7.02
N VAL A 178 4.64 15.02 7.93
CA VAL A 178 3.70 13.90 8.10
C VAL A 178 2.28 14.40 8.35
N GLU A 179 2.16 15.47 9.13
CA GLU A 179 0.89 16.11 9.49
C GLU A 179 0.22 16.76 8.29
N GLU A 180 0.94 17.55 7.51
CA GLU A 180 0.42 18.21 6.30
C GLU A 180 -0.08 17.19 5.26
N VAL A 181 0.67 16.10 5.07
CA VAL A 181 0.25 15.02 4.17
C VAL A 181 -1.00 14.30 4.71
N ALA A 182 -1.04 14.03 6.01
CA ALA A 182 -2.20 13.40 6.65
C ALA A 182 -3.48 14.26 6.53
N GLU A 183 -3.36 15.58 6.64
CA GLU A 183 -4.48 16.51 6.45
C GLU A 183 -4.99 16.49 5.01
N ARG A 184 -4.09 16.49 4.01
CA ARG A 184 -4.47 16.38 2.59
C ARG A 184 -5.17 15.05 2.29
N ILE A 185 -4.67 13.94 2.83
CA ILE A 185 -5.30 12.63 2.69
C ILE A 185 -6.69 12.63 3.30
N SER A 186 -6.81 13.17 4.51
CA SER A 186 -8.10 13.24 5.21
C SER A 186 -9.14 14.03 4.43
N ALA A 187 -8.77 15.21 3.94
CA ALA A 187 -9.64 16.04 3.12
C ALA A 187 -10.05 15.34 1.81
N GLY A 188 -9.11 14.67 1.14
CA GLY A 188 -9.38 13.92 -0.09
C GLY A 188 -10.32 12.74 0.13
N LEU A 189 -10.12 11.97 1.20
CA LEU A 189 -10.99 10.86 1.56
C LEU A 189 -12.38 11.31 1.95
N ASP A 190 -12.51 12.40 2.72
CA ASP A 190 -13.81 12.96 3.08
C ASP A 190 -14.60 13.39 1.85
N ALA A 191 -13.97 14.10 0.93
CA ALA A 191 -14.60 14.51 -0.32
C ALA A 191 -15.04 13.29 -1.17
N LYS A 192 -14.21 12.25 -1.24
CA LYS A 192 -14.51 11.05 -2.03
C LYS A 192 -15.63 10.22 -1.42
N LEU A 193 -15.57 9.92 -0.13
CA LEU A 193 -16.52 9.04 0.54
C LEU A 193 -17.89 9.71 0.71
N ASN A 194 -17.93 11.03 0.95
CA ASN A 194 -19.19 11.76 1.01
C ASN A 194 -19.88 11.85 -0.35
N ALA A 195 -19.13 11.94 -1.45
CA ALA A 195 -19.68 11.91 -2.80
C ALA A 195 -20.35 10.57 -3.14
N SER A 196 -19.87 9.47 -2.55
CA SER A 196 -20.40 8.11 -2.78
C SER A 196 -21.70 7.83 -1.99
N VAL A 197 -21.96 8.56 -0.92
CA VAL A 197 -23.19 8.41 -0.09
C VAL A 197 -24.39 9.17 -0.69
N GLY A 198 -24.14 10.08 -1.62
CA GLY A 198 -25.17 10.92 -2.25
C GLY A 198 -25.74 10.41 -3.58
N GLN A 199 -25.38 9.20 -4.01
CA GLN A 199 -25.90 8.51 -5.18
C GLN A 199 -26.65 7.25 -4.76
#